data_46a7b158c706d8046571be34babdabfd
#
_entry.id   46a7b158c706d8046571be34babdabfd
#
_cell.length_a   1.000
_cell.length_b   1.000
_cell.length_c   1.000
_cell.angle_alpha   90.00
_cell.angle_beta   90.00
_cell.angle_gamma   90.00
#
_symmetry.space_group_name_H-M   'P 1'
#
loop_
_entity.id
_entity.type
_entity.pdbx_description
1 polymer ?
#
loop_
_entity_poly.entity_id
_entity_poly.type
_entity_poly.pdbx_seq_one_letter_code
_entity_poly.pdbx_strand_id
1 'polypeptide(L)'
;MLIGRHSFIRQSKLSDVAGRIDYISNPKRQEYLYATYQTEGATPEFWKNLARENQVDFKASGSAGKCIEGREFIIALPESFVQYRADDVVRLFTESFHKRYGVECSAALHHNKAKTNYHIHLVFSERKMLEQTEVKIATRNMFYDEQGKHRRTKKEVLDELGNLRAGCSIISKGEVYESHIFTKKDEWFKNKAFTKEVKELFTDTINRYVKEESEKLSVFQQGGVYLATKKIGKNNPKAEEIKADNAARQEWNRTVDVALVEGVPEENILKIKQEKITDETLQSIRTHGWLPDMFRQIIRG
;
A
#
# COMPACT_ATOMS: atom_id res chain seq x y z
N MET A 1 -9.86 13.27 -16.80
CA MET A 1 -9.87 12.10 -17.71
C MET A 1 -8.78 11.14 -17.23
N LEU A 2 -9.18 9.93 -16.78
CA LEU A 2 -8.22 8.89 -16.40
C LEU A 2 -7.55 8.40 -17.69
N ILE A 3 -6.25 8.63 -17.81
CA ILE A 3 -5.48 8.16 -18.98
C ILE A 3 -5.30 6.65 -18.81
N GLY A 4 -5.73 5.89 -19.81
CA GLY A 4 -5.56 4.45 -19.86
C GLY A 4 -6.64 3.67 -19.14
N ARG A 5 -7.79 4.24 -18.81
CA ARG A 5 -8.92 3.54 -18.16
C ARG A 5 -8.53 2.55 -17.06
N HIS A 6 -7.38 2.80 -16.40
CA HIS A 6 -6.87 1.93 -15.34
C HIS A 6 -7.19 2.47 -13.97
N SER A 7 -7.56 1.55 -13.08
CA SER A 7 -7.63 1.86 -11.66
C SER A 7 -6.25 2.22 -11.12
N PHE A 8 -6.15 3.32 -10.40
CA PHE A 8 -4.95 3.68 -9.67
C PHE A 8 -5.10 3.27 -8.20
N ILE A 9 -4.48 2.15 -7.87
CA ILE A 9 -4.47 1.60 -6.51
C ILE A 9 -3.02 1.30 -6.14
N ARG A 10 -2.52 2.02 -5.12
CA ARG A 10 -1.11 1.95 -4.71
C ARG A 10 -0.98 1.57 -3.25
N GLN A 11 -0.16 0.56 -2.97
CA GLN A 11 0.20 0.18 -1.62
C GLN A 11 1.46 0.91 -1.13
N SER A 12 1.47 1.33 0.13
CA SER A 12 2.62 1.88 0.84
C SER A 12 2.83 1.16 2.18
N LYS A 13 4.07 1.17 2.66
CA LYS A 13 4.46 0.70 4.00
C LYS A 13 4.52 1.90 4.94
N LEU A 14 3.99 1.77 6.14
CA LEU A 14 3.97 2.81 7.16
C LEU A 14 4.89 2.44 8.32
N SER A 15 5.78 3.36 8.67
CA SER A 15 6.66 3.25 9.85
C SER A 15 6.16 4.07 11.04
N ASP A 16 5.06 4.79 10.88
CA ASP A 16 4.32 5.54 11.87
C ASP A 16 2.83 5.48 11.48
N VAL A 17 2.15 4.47 11.96
CA VAL A 17 0.74 4.22 11.60
C VAL A 17 -0.18 5.22 12.27
N ALA A 18 0.05 5.56 13.53
CA ALA A 18 -0.79 6.48 14.28
C ALA A 18 -0.68 7.90 13.74
N GLY A 19 0.55 8.38 13.47
CA GLY A 19 0.78 9.68 12.87
C GLY A 19 0.21 9.77 11.45
N ARG A 20 0.20 8.66 10.68
CA ARG A 20 -0.43 8.63 9.36
C ARG A 20 -1.94 8.76 9.45
N ILE A 21 -2.58 8.05 10.38
CA ILE A 21 -4.03 8.11 10.60
C ILE A 21 -4.43 9.53 11.05
N ASP A 22 -3.71 10.11 12.01
CA ASP A 22 -3.93 11.51 12.43
C ASP A 22 -3.80 12.47 11.24
N TYR A 23 -2.79 12.28 10.41
CA TYR A 23 -2.57 13.15 9.25
C TYR A 23 -3.70 13.10 8.25
N ILE A 24 -4.20 11.91 7.87
CA ILE A 24 -5.24 11.78 6.83
C ILE A 24 -6.64 12.13 7.34
N SER A 25 -6.91 12.02 8.65
CA SER A 25 -8.23 12.25 9.23
C SER A 25 -8.40 13.63 9.90
N ASN A 26 -7.35 14.45 9.94
CA ASN A 26 -7.37 15.73 10.63
C ASN A 26 -7.82 16.86 9.70
N PRO A 27 -9.01 17.45 9.89
CA PRO A 27 -9.53 18.52 9.03
C PRO A 27 -8.71 19.81 9.07
N LYS A 28 -7.89 20.01 10.11
CA LYS A 28 -6.95 21.15 10.18
C LYS A 28 -5.75 20.99 9.25
N ARG A 29 -5.41 19.75 8.90
CA ARG A 29 -4.27 19.40 8.01
C ARG A 29 -4.72 19.08 6.59
N GLN A 30 -6.01 18.72 6.42
CA GLN A 30 -6.60 18.26 5.17
C GLN A 30 -7.77 19.15 4.78
N GLU A 31 -7.50 20.21 4.02
CA GLU A 31 -8.52 21.20 3.61
C GLU A 31 -9.68 20.56 2.82
N TYR A 32 -9.39 19.49 2.07
CA TYR A 32 -10.38 18.77 1.25
C TYR A 32 -10.65 17.37 1.76
N LEU A 33 -10.77 17.22 3.09
CA LEU A 33 -11.25 16.01 3.74
C LEU A 33 -12.79 16.00 3.66
N TYR A 34 -13.34 14.96 3.03
CA TYR A 34 -14.79 14.81 2.85
C TYR A 34 -15.43 13.89 3.88
N ALA A 35 -14.78 12.79 4.21
CA ALA A 35 -15.26 11.83 5.18
C ALA A 35 -14.12 10.98 5.75
N THR A 36 -14.35 10.43 6.94
CA THR A 36 -13.49 9.43 7.56
C THR A 36 -14.32 8.24 8.02
N TYR A 37 -13.73 7.06 8.01
CA TYR A 37 -14.35 5.86 8.55
C TYR A 37 -13.30 4.95 9.15
N GLN A 38 -13.65 4.30 10.25
CA GLN A 38 -12.82 3.25 10.86
C GLN A 38 -13.69 2.06 11.25
N THR A 39 -13.12 0.87 11.17
CA THR A 39 -13.76 -0.35 11.63
C THR A 39 -13.91 -0.33 13.14
N GLU A 40 -14.82 -1.10 13.69
CA GLU A 40 -15.20 -1.03 15.10
C GLU A 40 -14.01 -1.25 16.05
N GLY A 41 -13.12 -2.20 15.74
CA GLY A 41 -11.91 -2.47 16.51
C GLY A 41 -10.75 -1.51 16.29
N ALA A 42 -10.80 -0.63 15.28
CA ALA A 42 -9.72 0.28 14.90
C ALA A 42 -9.61 1.52 15.79
N THR A 43 -9.67 1.34 17.11
CA THR A 43 -9.59 2.44 18.09
C THR A 43 -8.19 3.07 18.13
N PRO A 44 -8.03 4.30 18.65
CA PRO A 44 -6.70 4.90 18.86
C PRO A 44 -5.78 4.02 19.71
N GLU A 45 -6.34 3.32 20.71
CA GLU A 45 -5.58 2.41 21.57
C GLU A 45 -5.12 1.17 20.78
N PHE A 46 -5.97 0.63 19.89
CA PHE A 46 -5.59 -0.45 18.98
C PHE A 46 -4.33 -0.09 18.18
N TRP A 47 -4.33 1.06 17.51
CA TRP A 47 -3.20 1.50 16.68
C TRP A 47 -1.93 1.75 17.48
N LYS A 48 -2.06 2.32 18.66
CA LYS A 48 -0.95 2.54 19.59
C LYS A 48 -0.33 1.23 20.07
N ASN A 49 -1.16 0.26 20.46
CA ASN A 49 -0.70 -1.05 20.89
C ASN A 49 -0.07 -1.83 19.73
N LEU A 50 -0.67 -1.77 18.54
CA LEU A 50 -0.14 -2.39 17.33
C LEU A 50 1.26 -1.84 17.00
N ALA A 51 1.43 -0.51 17.02
CA ALA A 51 2.72 0.12 16.77
C ALA A 51 3.76 -0.35 17.80
N ARG A 52 3.40 -0.34 19.10
CA ARG A 52 4.29 -0.77 20.20
C ARG A 52 4.75 -2.22 20.01
N GLU A 53 3.82 -3.16 19.78
CA GLU A 53 4.17 -4.57 19.60
C GLU A 53 5.00 -4.80 18.34
N ASN A 54 4.69 -4.12 17.23
CA ASN A 54 5.52 -4.15 16.04
C ASN A 54 6.95 -3.67 16.29
N GLN A 55 7.14 -2.60 17.08
CA GLN A 55 8.46 -2.07 17.43
C GLN A 55 9.25 -3.04 18.32
N VAL A 56 8.57 -3.71 19.26
CA VAL A 56 9.19 -4.73 20.13
C VAL A 56 9.69 -5.89 19.27
N ASP A 57 8.84 -6.46 18.43
CA ASP A 57 9.19 -7.59 17.57
C ASP A 57 10.30 -7.22 16.56
N PHE A 58 10.24 -5.99 16.03
CA PHE A 58 11.26 -5.53 15.10
C PHE A 58 12.64 -5.41 15.77
N LYS A 59 12.70 -4.88 16.99
CA LYS A 59 13.94 -4.83 17.78
C LYS A 59 14.46 -6.22 18.10
N ALA A 60 13.58 -7.12 18.53
CA ALA A 60 13.93 -8.50 18.85
C ALA A 60 14.44 -9.28 17.63
N SER A 61 13.98 -8.96 16.42
CA SER A 61 14.44 -9.61 15.18
C SER A 61 15.85 -9.23 14.76
N GLY A 62 16.45 -8.17 15.30
CA GLY A 62 17.76 -7.65 14.87
C GLY A 62 17.79 -7.13 13.42
N SER A 63 16.65 -6.96 12.79
CA SER A 63 16.54 -6.52 11.39
C SER A 63 17.00 -5.08 11.21
N ALA A 64 17.68 -4.79 10.11
CA ALA A 64 18.04 -3.43 9.74
C ALA A 64 16.88 -2.67 9.10
N GLY A 65 16.92 -1.33 9.17
CA GLY A 65 15.96 -0.45 8.51
C GLY A 65 14.88 0.10 9.45
N LYS A 66 13.67 0.35 8.90
CA LYS A 66 12.55 0.89 9.66
C LYS A 66 11.53 -0.19 9.95
N CYS A 67 11.00 -0.22 11.17
CA CYS A 67 9.85 -1.02 11.51
C CYS A 67 8.66 -0.64 10.61
N ILE A 68 7.94 -1.63 10.11
CA ILE A 68 6.67 -1.44 9.43
C ILE A 68 5.56 -1.71 10.41
N GLU A 69 4.81 -0.67 10.78
CA GLU A 69 3.74 -0.75 11.77
C GLU A 69 2.38 -1.07 11.15
N GLY A 70 2.20 -0.70 9.88
CA GLY A 70 0.99 -0.97 9.11
C GLY A 70 1.20 -0.69 7.64
N ARG A 71 0.13 -0.78 6.85
CA ARG A 71 0.13 -0.46 5.42
C ARG A 71 -1.02 0.44 5.05
N GLU A 72 -0.90 1.05 3.89
CA GLU A 72 -1.90 1.95 3.33
C GLU A 72 -2.14 1.61 1.86
N PHE A 73 -3.40 1.61 1.44
CA PHE A 73 -3.78 1.77 0.04
C PHE A 73 -4.23 3.19 -0.23
N ILE A 74 -3.75 3.76 -1.34
CA ILE A 74 -4.33 4.95 -1.95
C ILE A 74 -5.13 4.47 -3.14
N ILE A 75 -6.44 4.76 -3.15
CA ILE A 75 -7.42 4.30 -4.13
C ILE A 75 -7.99 5.54 -4.82
N ALA A 76 -7.57 5.81 -6.05
CA ALA A 76 -8.17 6.88 -6.85
C ALA A 76 -9.56 6.47 -7.32
N LEU A 77 -10.51 7.39 -7.20
CA LEU A 77 -11.89 7.22 -7.64
C LEU A 77 -12.16 8.06 -8.89
N PRO A 78 -13.02 7.59 -9.81
CA PRO A 78 -13.56 8.44 -10.86
C PRO A 78 -14.24 9.68 -10.28
N GLU A 79 -14.20 10.80 -11.00
CA GLU A 79 -14.78 12.06 -10.55
C GLU A 79 -16.31 11.95 -10.36
N SER A 80 -16.97 11.05 -11.09
CA SER A 80 -18.39 10.74 -10.92
C SER A 80 -18.76 10.26 -9.52
N PHE A 81 -17.79 9.76 -8.72
CA PHE A 81 -18.03 9.38 -7.32
C PHE A 81 -18.34 10.56 -6.39
N VAL A 82 -18.04 11.80 -6.79
CA VAL A 82 -18.40 13.02 -6.03
C VAL A 82 -19.93 13.16 -5.87
N GLN A 83 -20.74 12.54 -6.76
CA GLN A 83 -22.19 12.54 -6.66
C GLN A 83 -22.73 11.68 -5.50
N TYR A 84 -21.96 10.75 -4.98
CA TYR A 84 -22.35 9.89 -3.86
C TYR A 84 -22.00 10.55 -2.52
N ARG A 85 -22.71 10.15 -1.46
CA ARG A 85 -22.39 10.60 -0.10
C ARG A 85 -21.01 10.10 0.29
N ALA A 86 -20.14 11.00 0.69
CA ALA A 86 -18.75 10.71 1.02
C ALA A 86 -18.61 9.64 2.12
N ASP A 87 -19.47 9.68 3.15
CA ASP A 87 -19.49 8.70 4.23
C ASP A 87 -19.80 7.29 3.73
N ASP A 88 -20.77 7.16 2.82
CA ASP A 88 -21.14 5.86 2.25
C ASP A 88 -20.03 5.31 1.37
N VAL A 89 -19.36 6.18 0.61
CA VAL A 89 -18.22 5.77 -0.25
C VAL A 89 -17.06 5.26 0.60
N VAL A 90 -16.58 6.05 1.57
CA VAL A 90 -15.42 5.62 2.38
C VAL A 90 -15.73 4.36 3.18
N ARG A 91 -16.96 4.25 3.71
CA ARG A 91 -17.43 3.06 4.42
C ARG A 91 -17.46 1.82 3.53
N LEU A 92 -18.03 1.93 2.32
CA LEU A 92 -18.11 0.82 1.36
C LEU A 92 -16.74 0.18 1.09
N PHE A 93 -15.74 1.00 0.78
CA PHE A 93 -14.39 0.50 0.46
C PHE A 93 -13.72 -0.10 1.69
N THR A 94 -13.84 0.55 2.84
CA THR A 94 -13.23 0.09 4.09
C THR A 94 -13.85 -1.23 4.56
N GLU A 95 -15.17 -1.33 4.57
CA GLU A 95 -15.89 -2.54 4.95
C GLU A 95 -15.64 -3.70 3.98
N SER A 96 -15.56 -3.43 2.67
CA SER A 96 -15.23 -4.44 1.67
C SER A 96 -13.86 -5.08 1.94
N PHE A 97 -12.88 -4.26 2.32
CA PHE A 97 -11.55 -4.72 2.67
C PHE A 97 -11.54 -5.46 4.02
N HIS A 98 -12.14 -4.88 5.05
CA HIS A 98 -12.24 -5.47 6.39
C HIS A 98 -12.91 -6.84 6.34
N LYS A 99 -14.05 -6.97 5.67
CA LYS A 99 -14.78 -8.25 5.52
C LYS A 99 -13.96 -9.29 4.76
N ARG A 100 -13.18 -8.89 3.77
CA ARG A 100 -12.37 -9.80 2.97
C ARG A 100 -11.17 -10.35 3.74
N TYR A 101 -10.48 -9.50 4.52
CA TYR A 101 -9.19 -9.86 5.13
C TYR A 101 -9.26 -9.98 6.66
N GLY A 102 -10.32 -9.52 7.29
CA GLY A 102 -10.54 -9.62 8.74
C GLY A 102 -9.51 -8.84 9.57
N VAL A 103 -9.03 -7.71 9.06
CA VAL A 103 -8.08 -6.82 9.75
C VAL A 103 -8.68 -5.44 9.95
N GLU A 104 -8.28 -4.77 11.03
CA GLU A 104 -8.77 -3.44 11.35
C GLU A 104 -8.24 -2.38 10.39
N CYS A 105 -9.12 -1.44 10.06
CA CYS A 105 -8.88 -0.40 9.07
C CYS A 105 -9.31 0.97 9.55
N SER A 106 -8.56 2.00 9.11
CA SER A 106 -8.94 3.41 9.23
C SER A 106 -8.77 4.08 7.88
N ALA A 107 -9.79 4.79 7.41
CA ALA A 107 -9.79 5.39 6.10
C ALA A 107 -10.25 6.84 6.10
N ALA A 108 -9.80 7.60 5.09
CA ALA A 108 -10.19 8.97 4.85
C ALA A 108 -10.36 9.22 3.34
N LEU A 109 -11.37 9.95 2.98
CA LEU A 109 -11.72 10.32 1.61
C LEU A 109 -11.36 11.77 1.37
N HIS A 110 -10.52 12.01 0.41
CA HIS A 110 -9.93 13.31 0.12
C HIS A 110 -10.15 13.74 -1.33
N HIS A 111 -10.03 15.05 -1.52
CA HIS A 111 -9.74 15.61 -2.85
C HIS A 111 -8.40 16.34 -2.81
N ASN A 112 -7.70 16.47 -3.94
CA ASN A 112 -6.56 17.36 -4.02
C ASN A 112 -7.04 18.82 -4.19
N LYS A 113 -6.14 19.81 -3.98
CA LYS A 113 -6.46 21.24 -4.10
C LYS A 113 -7.02 21.64 -5.46
N ALA A 114 -6.56 20.99 -6.52
CA ALA A 114 -7.04 21.23 -7.89
C ALA A 114 -8.36 20.53 -8.22
N LYS A 115 -8.93 19.76 -7.28
CA LYS A 115 -10.14 18.94 -7.45
C LYS A 115 -10.10 18.05 -8.69
N THR A 116 -8.93 17.45 -8.95
CA THR A 116 -8.69 16.54 -10.07
C THR A 116 -8.34 15.13 -9.65
N ASN A 117 -8.31 14.87 -8.33
CA ASN A 117 -7.93 13.58 -7.78
C ASN A 117 -8.73 13.29 -6.51
N TYR A 118 -9.89 12.66 -6.68
CA TYR A 118 -10.73 12.16 -5.61
C TYR A 118 -10.24 10.77 -5.21
N HIS A 119 -9.87 10.56 -3.94
CA HIS A 119 -9.20 9.33 -3.54
C HIS A 119 -9.39 8.98 -2.08
N ILE A 120 -9.32 7.69 -1.80
CA ILE A 120 -9.37 7.13 -0.45
C ILE A 120 -7.95 6.78 -0.01
N HIS A 121 -7.60 7.17 1.23
CA HIS A 121 -6.54 6.60 2.02
C HIS A 121 -7.13 5.51 2.91
N LEU A 122 -6.70 4.26 2.74
CA LEU A 122 -7.13 3.13 3.56
C LEU A 122 -5.92 2.54 4.26
N VAL A 123 -5.80 2.82 5.55
CA VAL A 123 -4.76 2.28 6.45
C VAL A 123 -5.26 0.98 7.06
N PHE A 124 -4.42 -0.06 7.10
CA PHE A 124 -4.79 -1.35 7.63
C PHE A 124 -3.66 -2.02 8.41
N SER A 125 -4.02 -2.88 9.37
CA SER A 125 -3.12 -3.71 10.15
C SER A 125 -2.68 -4.96 9.37
N GLU A 126 -1.42 -5.38 9.54
CA GLU A 126 -0.95 -6.70 9.08
C GLU A 126 -1.22 -7.81 10.11
N ARG A 127 -1.86 -7.48 11.24
CA ARG A 127 -2.12 -8.35 12.39
C ARG A 127 -3.58 -8.26 12.81
N LYS A 128 -4.07 -9.34 13.39
CA LYS A 128 -5.39 -9.37 14.05
C LYS A 128 -5.19 -9.28 15.56
N MET A 129 -6.11 -8.65 16.24
CA MET A 129 -6.16 -8.70 17.69
C MET A 129 -6.54 -10.11 18.13
N LEU A 130 -5.88 -10.61 19.15
CA LEU A 130 -6.17 -11.92 19.76
C LEU A 130 -7.37 -11.77 20.69
N GLU A 131 -8.22 -12.79 20.75
CA GLU A 131 -9.33 -12.85 21.72
C GLU A 131 -8.82 -12.91 23.17
N GLN A 132 -7.67 -13.55 23.35
CA GLN A 132 -6.99 -13.64 24.64
C GLN A 132 -5.51 -13.34 24.46
N THR A 133 -4.94 -12.63 25.43
CA THR A 133 -3.51 -12.35 25.45
C THR A 133 -2.70 -13.63 25.51
N GLU A 134 -1.83 -13.86 24.54
CA GLU A 134 -0.86 -14.94 24.59
C GLU A 134 0.31 -14.54 25.49
N VAL A 135 0.62 -15.37 26.47
CA VAL A 135 1.76 -15.15 27.36
C VAL A 135 2.73 -16.32 27.33
N LYS A 136 4.02 -15.99 27.36
CA LYS A 136 5.06 -17.00 27.56
C LYS A 136 5.57 -16.93 29.01
N ILE A 137 5.51 -18.07 29.69
CA ILE A 137 5.96 -18.24 31.07
C ILE A 137 7.30 -18.95 31.07
N ALA A 138 8.26 -18.45 31.84
CA ALA A 138 9.58 -19.04 31.96
C ALA A 138 9.48 -20.42 32.64
N THR A 139 9.87 -21.49 31.94
CA THR A 139 9.91 -22.84 32.45
C THR A 139 11.16 -23.13 33.33
N ARG A 140 12.14 -22.21 33.24
CA ARG A 140 13.39 -22.21 34.05
C ARG A 140 13.84 -20.77 34.22
N ASN A 141 14.81 -20.53 35.11
CA ASN A 141 15.44 -19.23 35.23
C ASN A 141 16.22 -18.90 33.92
N MET A 142 16.05 -17.68 33.40
CA MET A 142 16.73 -17.17 32.23
C MET A 142 17.56 -15.95 32.61
N PHE A 143 18.77 -15.82 32.05
CA PHE A 143 19.76 -14.80 32.39
C PHE A 143 20.08 -13.99 31.15
N TYR A 144 20.11 -12.68 31.28
CA TYR A 144 20.40 -11.76 30.19
C TYR A 144 21.48 -10.75 30.60
N ASP A 145 22.46 -10.52 29.72
CA ASP A 145 23.50 -9.51 29.95
C ASP A 145 23.01 -8.09 29.69
N GLU A 146 23.91 -7.10 29.78
CA GLU A 146 23.68 -5.68 29.61
C GLU A 146 23.20 -5.33 28.18
N GLN A 147 23.45 -6.20 27.21
CA GLN A 147 23.01 -6.07 25.82
C GLN A 147 21.70 -6.83 25.54
N GLY A 148 21.08 -7.45 26.57
CA GLY A 148 19.88 -8.27 26.44
C GLY A 148 20.15 -9.63 25.79
N LYS A 149 21.42 -10.07 25.72
CA LYS A 149 21.79 -11.38 25.16
C LYS A 149 21.64 -12.46 26.25
N HIS A 150 20.95 -13.55 25.88
CA HIS A 150 20.77 -14.68 26.78
C HIS A 150 22.12 -15.33 27.17
N ARG A 151 22.32 -15.57 28.46
CA ARG A 151 23.46 -16.24 29.06
C ARG A 151 23.06 -17.60 29.62
N ARG A 152 24.00 -18.52 29.61
CA ARG A 152 23.74 -19.91 30.01
C ARG A 152 23.61 -20.09 31.51
N THR A 153 24.41 -19.35 32.28
CA THR A 153 24.48 -19.49 33.74
C THR A 153 24.27 -18.15 34.47
N LYS A 154 23.79 -18.23 35.72
CA LYS A 154 23.60 -17.07 36.60
C LYS A 154 24.93 -16.34 36.84
N LYS A 155 26.06 -17.07 36.93
CA LYS A 155 27.38 -16.48 37.19
C LYS A 155 27.81 -15.46 36.15
N GLU A 156 27.36 -15.64 34.91
CA GLU A 156 27.72 -14.73 33.79
C GLU A 156 27.08 -13.35 33.85
N VAL A 157 26.09 -13.17 34.74
CA VAL A 157 25.37 -11.90 34.92
C VAL A 157 25.59 -11.31 36.32
N LEU A 158 26.43 -11.93 37.15
CA LEU A 158 26.80 -11.45 38.48
C LEU A 158 28.19 -10.79 38.46
N ASP A 159 28.39 -9.88 39.43
CA ASP A 159 29.70 -9.31 39.75
C ASP A 159 30.51 -10.24 40.69
N GLU A 160 31.73 -9.81 41.05
CA GLU A 160 32.61 -10.57 41.94
C GLU A 160 32.04 -10.73 43.39
N LEU A 161 31.11 -9.86 43.76
CA LEU A 161 30.43 -9.88 45.08
C LEU A 161 29.15 -10.72 45.05
N GLY A 162 28.78 -11.28 43.88
CA GLY A 162 27.59 -12.09 43.68
C GLY A 162 26.30 -11.29 43.45
N ASN A 163 26.39 -9.97 43.24
CA ASN A 163 25.25 -9.11 42.90
C ASN A 163 25.00 -9.10 41.40
N LEU A 164 23.74 -8.85 40.99
CA LEU A 164 23.39 -8.68 39.60
C LEU A 164 24.09 -7.43 39.03
N ARG A 165 24.85 -7.59 37.95
CA ARG A 165 25.51 -6.47 37.29
C ARG A 165 24.48 -5.48 36.69
N ALA A 166 24.82 -4.20 36.68
CA ALA A 166 23.95 -3.15 36.12
C ALA A 166 23.62 -3.45 34.65
N GLY A 167 22.34 -3.37 34.28
CA GLY A 167 21.85 -3.66 32.94
C GLY A 167 21.59 -5.14 32.67
N CYS A 168 22.07 -6.06 33.51
CA CYS A 168 21.71 -7.48 33.44
C CYS A 168 20.32 -7.73 34.04
N SER A 169 19.65 -8.80 33.59
CA SER A 169 18.34 -9.22 34.13
C SER A 169 18.25 -10.72 34.31
N ILE A 170 17.41 -11.10 35.26
CA ILE A 170 17.05 -12.50 35.54
C ILE A 170 15.54 -12.58 35.45
N ILE A 171 15.04 -13.53 34.65
CA ILE A 171 13.64 -13.88 34.59
C ILE A 171 13.51 -15.23 35.33
N SER A 172 12.74 -15.25 36.42
CA SER A 172 12.61 -16.42 37.24
C SER A 172 11.63 -17.43 36.63
N LYS A 173 11.80 -18.69 36.95
CA LYS A 173 10.83 -19.73 36.60
C LYS A 173 9.43 -19.32 37.12
N GLY A 174 8.42 -19.36 36.23
CA GLY A 174 7.05 -18.97 36.52
C GLY A 174 6.72 -17.52 36.19
N GLU A 175 7.70 -16.68 35.89
CA GLU A 175 7.45 -15.31 35.44
C GLU A 175 7.03 -15.23 33.96
N VAL A 176 6.09 -14.33 33.67
CA VAL A 176 5.74 -13.99 32.28
C VAL A 176 6.86 -13.12 31.70
N TYR A 177 7.46 -13.55 30.60
CA TYR A 177 8.56 -12.84 29.97
C TYR A 177 8.23 -12.27 28.58
N GLU A 178 7.15 -12.72 27.99
CA GLU A 178 6.68 -12.23 26.68
C GLU A 178 5.15 -12.26 26.68
N SER A 179 4.53 -11.24 26.13
CA SER A 179 3.08 -11.10 26.06
C SER A 179 2.70 -10.48 24.73
N HIS A 180 1.77 -11.12 24.03
CA HIS A 180 1.25 -10.67 22.75
C HIS A 180 -0.25 -10.50 22.80
N ILE A 181 -0.73 -9.37 22.31
CA ILE A 181 -2.16 -9.09 22.12
C ILE A 181 -2.57 -9.12 20.64
N PHE A 182 -1.60 -9.32 19.75
CA PHE A 182 -1.80 -9.46 18.32
C PHE A 182 -1.23 -10.78 17.80
N THR A 183 -1.80 -11.27 16.72
CA THR A 183 -1.21 -12.35 15.91
C THR A 183 0.14 -11.93 15.34
N LYS A 184 0.95 -12.86 14.86
CA LYS A 184 2.09 -12.54 14.00
C LYS A 184 1.61 -11.85 12.74
N LYS A 185 2.51 -11.06 12.11
CA LYS A 185 2.22 -10.44 10.81
C LYS A 185 1.89 -11.51 9.79
N ASP A 186 0.77 -11.32 9.10
CA ASP A 186 0.39 -12.22 8.04
C ASP A 186 1.26 -11.95 6.78
N GLU A 187 2.00 -12.97 6.37
CA GLU A 187 2.90 -12.93 5.21
C GLU A 187 2.14 -12.69 3.89
N TRP A 188 0.82 -12.97 3.86
CA TRP A 188 -0.02 -12.70 2.70
C TRP A 188 0.04 -11.22 2.29
N PHE A 189 0.03 -10.29 3.24
CA PHE A 189 0.10 -8.85 2.97
C PHE A 189 1.42 -8.38 2.32
N LYS A 190 2.44 -9.22 2.31
CA LYS A 190 3.72 -8.97 1.65
C LYS A 190 3.75 -9.54 0.22
N ASN A 191 2.81 -10.41 -0.13
CA ASN A 191 2.78 -11.09 -1.41
C ASN A 191 2.32 -10.14 -2.54
N LYS A 192 2.91 -10.30 -3.73
CA LYS A 192 2.46 -9.57 -4.93
C LYS A 192 1.04 -9.97 -5.35
N ALA A 193 0.65 -11.21 -5.13
CA ALA A 193 -0.69 -11.70 -5.40
C ALA A 193 -1.76 -10.97 -4.56
N PHE A 194 -1.48 -10.68 -3.28
CA PHE A 194 -2.33 -9.84 -2.44
C PHE A 194 -2.60 -8.48 -3.07
N THR A 195 -1.53 -7.79 -3.51
CA THR A 195 -1.70 -6.48 -4.14
C THR A 195 -2.52 -6.55 -5.43
N LYS A 196 -2.39 -7.63 -6.21
CA LYS A 196 -3.20 -7.85 -7.41
C LYS A 196 -4.66 -8.08 -7.05
N GLU A 197 -4.94 -8.96 -6.10
CA GLU A 197 -6.29 -9.25 -5.62
C GLU A 197 -7.01 -8.00 -5.08
N VAL A 198 -6.31 -7.16 -4.30
CA VAL A 198 -6.87 -5.89 -3.80
C VAL A 198 -7.17 -4.91 -4.92
N LYS A 199 -6.33 -4.85 -5.95
CA LYS A 199 -6.62 -4.03 -7.14
C LYS A 199 -7.88 -4.51 -7.85
N GLU A 200 -8.04 -5.82 -8.03
CA GLU A 200 -9.25 -6.42 -8.61
C GLU A 200 -10.48 -6.09 -7.74
N LEU A 201 -10.42 -6.35 -6.44
CA LEU A 201 -11.50 -6.05 -5.50
C LEU A 201 -11.98 -4.60 -5.59
N PHE A 202 -11.08 -3.64 -5.54
CA PHE A 202 -11.46 -2.23 -5.57
C PHE A 202 -11.86 -1.74 -6.96
N THR A 203 -11.26 -2.27 -8.02
CA THR A 203 -11.68 -1.96 -9.39
C THR A 203 -13.09 -2.45 -9.65
N ASP A 204 -13.42 -3.67 -9.23
CA ASP A 204 -14.77 -4.22 -9.34
C ASP A 204 -15.76 -3.42 -8.47
N THR A 205 -15.35 -3.00 -7.28
CA THR A 205 -16.17 -2.14 -6.43
C THR A 205 -16.45 -0.80 -7.12
N ILE A 206 -15.44 -0.15 -7.72
CA ILE A 206 -15.64 1.08 -8.50
C ILE A 206 -16.63 0.83 -9.65
N ASN A 207 -16.39 -0.20 -10.44
CA ASN A 207 -17.17 -0.48 -11.65
C ASN A 207 -18.65 -0.80 -11.39
N ARG A 208 -19.00 -1.28 -10.19
CA ARG A 208 -20.42 -1.50 -9.80
C ARG A 208 -21.20 -0.20 -9.63
N TYR A 209 -20.52 0.91 -9.34
CA TYR A 209 -21.14 2.21 -9.07
C TYR A 209 -20.91 3.21 -10.20
N VAL A 210 -20.07 2.89 -11.19
CA VAL A 210 -19.92 3.68 -12.40
C VAL A 210 -21.10 3.43 -13.34
N LYS A 211 -21.80 4.47 -13.76
CA LYS A 211 -22.99 4.38 -14.63
C LYS A 211 -22.62 4.28 -16.10
N GLU A 212 -21.62 5.06 -16.50
CA GLU A 212 -21.21 5.16 -17.90
C GLU A 212 -20.14 4.09 -18.20
N GLU A 213 -20.39 3.28 -19.23
CA GLU A 213 -19.46 2.24 -19.65
C GLU A 213 -18.08 2.80 -20.00
N SER A 214 -18.06 4.03 -20.53
CA SER A 214 -16.84 4.78 -20.84
C SER A 214 -15.98 5.17 -19.62
N GLU A 215 -16.53 5.15 -18.41
CA GLU A 215 -15.83 5.45 -17.16
C GLU A 215 -15.37 4.20 -16.41
N LYS A 216 -15.77 3.01 -16.84
CA LYS A 216 -15.32 1.77 -16.22
C LYS A 216 -13.81 1.59 -16.34
N LEU A 217 -13.22 1.07 -15.27
CA LEU A 217 -11.79 0.90 -15.12
C LEU A 217 -11.41 -0.58 -15.25
N SER A 218 -10.19 -0.84 -15.70
CA SER A 218 -9.56 -2.16 -15.66
C SER A 218 -8.34 -2.16 -14.75
N VAL A 219 -7.94 -3.32 -14.25
CA VAL A 219 -6.67 -3.48 -13.56
C VAL A 219 -5.56 -3.53 -14.60
N PHE A 220 -4.50 -2.72 -14.40
CA PHE A 220 -3.34 -2.77 -15.29
C PHE A 220 -2.74 -4.17 -15.35
N GLN A 221 -2.64 -4.71 -16.55
CA GLN A 221 -2.00 -5.99 -16.82
C GLN A 221 -0.63 -5.77 -17.46
N GLN A 222 0.40 -6.36 -16.85
CA GLN A 222 1.73 -6.36 -17.46
C GLN A 222 1.68 -7.21 -18.75
N GLY A 223 2.15 -6.64 -19.84
CA GLY A 223 2.06 -7.30 -21.17
C GLY A 223 0.76 -7.00 -21.92
N GLY A 224 -0.27 -6.38 -21.29
CA GLY A 224 -1.47 -5.90 -21.98
C GLY A 224 -1.20 -4.72 -22.94
N VAL A 225 -2.25 -4.15 -23.52
CA VAL A 225 -2.16 -3.09 -24.56
C VAL A 225 -1.49 -1.82 -24.08
N TYR A 226 -1.58 -1.49 -22.80
CA TYR A 226 -1.02 -0.29 -22.20
C TYR A 226 0.45 -0.43 -21.78
N LEU A 227 1.13 0.71 -21.61
CA LEU A 227 2.50 0.80 -21.12
C LEU A 227 2.53 1.32 -19.67
N ALA A 228 3.22 0.61 -18.79
CA ALA A 228 3.46 1.07 -17.44
C ALA A 228 4.40 2.27 -17.40
N THR A 229 4.09 3.31 -16.60
CA THR A 229 5.03 4.40 -16.33
C THR A 229 6.10 3.94 -15.34
N LYS A 230 7.30 4.52 -15.45
CA LYS A 230 8.42 4.27 -14.55
C LYS A 230 8.34 5.20 -13.33
N LYS A 231 8.67 4.67 -12.15
CA LYS A 231 8.73 5.49 -10.93
C LYS A 231 9.92 6.43 -10.98
N ILE A 232 9.68 7.72 -10.72
CA ILE A 232 10.74 8.71 -10.54
C ILE A 232 11.14 8.66 -9.05
N GLY A 233 12.37 8.21 -8.77
CA GLY A 233 12.92 8.23 -7.41
C GLY A 233 13.26 9.66 -6.97
N LYS A 234 13.16 9.93 -5.65
CA LYS A 234 13.62 11.20 -5.08
C LYS A 234 15.13 11.32 -5.31
N ASN A 235 15.56 12.44 -5.88
CA ASN A 235 16.98 12.70 -6.22
C ASN A 235 17.57 11.73 -7.27
N ASN A 236 16.76 11.17 -8.16
CA ASN A 236 17.26 10.33 -9.24
C ASN A 236 17.94 11.21 -10.32
N PRO A 237 19.23 10.99 -10.63
CA PRO A 237 19.93 11.79 -11.65
C PRO A 237 19.32 11.67 -13.05
N LYS A 238 18.59 10.59 -13.33
CA LYS A 238 17.84 10.35 -14.58
C LYS A 238 16.37 10.78 -14.53
N ALA A 239 16.00 11.67 -13.60
CA ALA A 239 14.61 12.06 -13.41
C ALA A 239 13.98 12.66 -14.68
N GLU A 240 14.70 13.50 -15.41
CA GLU A 240 14.22 14.13 -16.65
C GLU A 240 14.06 13.13 -17.80
N GLU A 241 14.99 12.17 -17.93
CA GLU A 241 14.86 11.08 -18.90
C GLU A 241 13.63 10.23 -18.60
N ILE A 242 13.40 9.89 -17.32
CA ILE A 242 12.24 9.10 -16.90
C ILE A 242 10.93 9.87 -17.10
N LYS A 243 10.92 11.19 -16.90
CA LYS A 243 9.75 12.03 -17.21
C LYS A 243 9.42 12.01 -18.70
N ALA A 244 10.41 12.19 -19.56
CA ALA A 244 10.24 12.14 -21.00
C ALA A 244 9.73 10.76 -21.46
N ASP A 245 10.31 9.68 -20.92
CA ASP A 245 9.86 8.30 -21.17
C ASP A 245 8.40 8.09 -20.71
N ASN A 246 8.06 8.60 -19.54
CA ASN A 246 6.69 8.51 -19.04
C ASN A 246 5.70 9.30 -19.89
N ALA A 247 6.09 10.45 -20.41
CA ALA A 247 5.25 11.24 -21.33
C ALA A 247 4.96 10.45 -22.62
N ALA A 248 5.99 9.81 -23.20
CA ALA A 248 5.82 8.95 -24.37
C ALA A 248 4.91 7.75 -24.11
N ARG A 249 5.05 7.09 -22.92
CA ARG A 249 4.17 5.98 -22.50
C ARG A 249 2.72 6.43 -22.30
N GLN A 250 2.52 7.61 -21.76
CA GLN A 250 1.18 8.18 -21.60
C GLN A 250 0.54 8.54 -22.95
N GLU A 251 1.33 9.00 -23.91
CA GLU A 251 0.83 9.26 -25.27
C GLU A 251 0.41 7.98 -25.98
N TRP A 252 1.23 6.92 -25.86
CA TRP A 252 0.81 5.59 -26.29
C TRP A 252 -0.52 5.18 -25.67
N ASN A 253 -0.67 5.30 -24.35
CA ASN A 253 -1.86 4.89 -23.63
C ASN A 253 -3.09 5.68 -24.08
N ARG A 254 -2.97 6.98 -24.37
CA ARG A 254 -4.05 7.79 -24.93
C ARG A 254 -4.48 7.30 -26.33
N THR A 255 -3.52 6.94 -27.16
CA THR A 255 -3.80 6.38 -28.48
C THR A 255 -4.55 5.04 -28.39
N VAL A 256 -4.13 4.20 -27.45
CA VAL A 256 -4.84 2.94 -27.16
C VAL A 256 -6.27 3.20 -26.70
N ASP A 257 -6.51 4.19 -25.83
CA ASP A 257 -7.86 4.54 -25.39
C ASP A 257 -8.75 4.94 -26.58
N VAL A 258 -8.24 5.78 -27.48
CA VAL A 258 -8.98 6.16 -28.69
C VAL A 258 -9.28 4.95 -29.57
N ALA A 259 -8.29 4.10 -29.81
CA ALA A 259 -8.48 2.90 -30.63
C ALA A 259 -9.53 1.95 -30.05
N LEU A 260 -9.53 1.72 -28.74
CA LEU A 260 -10.52 0.89 -28.07
C LEU A 260 -11.94 1.49 -28.13
N VAL A 261 -12.06 2.81 -27.98
CA VAL A 261 -13.35 3.51 -28.11
C VAL A 261 -13.88 3.43 -29.53
N GLU A 262 -13.01 3.44 -30.54
CA GLU A 262 -13.36 3.26 -31.97
C GLU A 262 -13.63 1.79 -32.35
N GLY A 263 -13.51 0.87 -31.39
CA GLY A 263 -13.84 -0.55 -31.58
C GLY A 263 -12.71 -1.41 -32.13
N VAL A 264 -11.47 -0.92 -32.09
CA VAL A 264 -10.29 -1.72 -32.49
C VAL A 264 -10.08 -2.85 -31.47
N PRO A 265 -10.05 -4.13 -31.89
CA PRO A 265 -9.84 -5.27 -30.99
C PRO A 265 -8.48 -5.17 -30.28
N GLU A 266 -8.45 -5.49 -28.99
CA GLU A 266 -7.22 -5.51 -28.17
C GLU A 266 -6.11 -6.35 -28.78
N GLU A 267 -6.46 -7.49 -29.41
CA GLU A 267 -5.51 -8.38 -30.10
C GLU A 267 -4.72 -7.66 -31.20
N ASN A 268 -5.38 -6.78 -31.95
CA ASN A 268 -4.72 -6.01 -32.99
C ASN A 268 -3.76 -4.99 -32.42
N ILE A 269 -4.16 -4.33 -31.31
CA ILE A 269 -3.29 -3.37 -30.59
C ILE A 269 -2.09 -4.12 -30.00
N LEU A 270 -2.29 -5.31 -29.44
CA LEU A 270 -1.21 -6.14 -28.90
C LEU A 270 -0.20 -6.56 -29.98
N LYS A 271 -0.67 -6.97 -31.16
CA LYS A 271 0.23 -7.30 -32.31
C LYS A 271 1.12 -6.11 -32.65
N ILE A 272 0.53 -4.93 -32.79
CA ILE A 272 1.27 -3.72 -33.09
C ILE A 272 2.28 -3.37 -32.00
N LYS A 273 1.88 -3.51 -30.74
CA LYS A 273 2.75 -3.30 -29.62
C LYS A 273 3.95 -4.23 -29.65
N GLN A 274 3.72 -5.53 -29.91
CA GLN A 274 4.77 -6.53 -29.97
C GLN A 274 5.72 -6.38 -31.15
N GLU A 275 5.19 -5.99 -32.32
CA GLU A 275 5.98 -5.89 -33.55
C GLU A 275 6.80 -4.59 -33.62
N LYS A 276 6.32 -3.52 -33.00
CA LYS A 276 6.81 -2.18 -33.30
C LYS A 276 7.14 -1.28 -32.09
N ILE A 277 6.72 -1.63 -30.87
CA ILE A 277 7.16 -0.90 -29.69
C ILE A 277 8.33 -1.63 -29.06
N THR A 278 9.49 -1.30 -29.58
CA THR A 278 10.77 -1.55 -28.94
C THR A 278 11.14 -0.36 -28.06
N ASP A 279 12.12 -0.53 -27.19
CA ASP A 279 12.69 0.61 -26.44
C ASP A 279 13.23 1.70 -27.36
N GLU A 280 13.65 1.35 -28.58
CA GLU A 280 14.07 2.28 -29.63
C GLU A 280 12.93 3.16 -30.16
N THR A 281 11.72 2.58 -30.34
CA THR A 281 10.53 3.36 -30.73
C THR A 281 10.13 4.35 -29.64
N LEU A 282 10.18 3.94 -28.38
CA LEU A 282 9.97 4.84 -27.25
C LEU A 282 11.05 5.93 -27.18
N GLN A 283 12.28 5.59 -27.52
CA GLN A 283 13.37 6.56 -27.63
C GLN A 283 13.12 7.58 -28.75
N SER A 284 12.62 7.13 -29.91
CA SER A 284 12.25 8.00 -31.03
C SER A 284 11.13 8.97 -30.67
N ILE A 285 10.11 8.51 -29.94
CA ILE A 285 9.03 9.37 -29.44
C ILE A 285 9.57 10.44 -28.48
N ARG A 286 10.52 10.11 -27.61
CA ARG A 286 11.19 11.07 -26.73
C ARG A 286 11.95 12.13 -27.50
N THR A 287 12.66 11.71 -28.54
CA THR A 287 13.55 12.59 -29.28
C THR A 287 12.79 13.52 -30.26
N HIS A 288 11.70 13.06 -30.83
CA HIS A 288 10.97 13.73 -31.91
C HIS A 288 9.56 14.17 -31.56
N GLY A 289 9.04 13.81 -30.39
CA GLY A 289 7.74 14.28 -29.87
C GLY A 289 6.51 13.76 -30.61
N TRP A 290 6.61 12.68 -31.41
CA TRP A 290 5.50 12.14 -32.18
C TRP A 290 5.49 10.62 -32.26
N LEU A 291 4.28 10.05 -32.35
CA LEU A 291 4.06 8.64 -32.65
C LEU A 291 4.26 8.38 -34.14
N PRO A 292 4.88 7.25 -34.53
CA PRO A 292 4.97 6.87 -35.93
C PRO A 292 3.61 6.90 -36.61
N ASP A 293 3.54 7.39 -37.87
CA ASP A 293 2.33 7.56 -38.67
C ASP A 293 1.47 6.27 -38.81
N MET A 294 2.09 5.10 -38.62
CA MET A 294 1.42 3.83 -38.61
C MET A 294 0.32 3.70 -37.54
N PHE A 295 0.43 4.39 -36.39
CA PHE A 295 -0.63 4.45 -35.41
C PHE A 295 -1.82 5.26 -35.88
N ARG A 296 -1.57 6.33 -36.63
CA ARG A 296 -2.63 7.13 -37.26
C ARG A 296 -3.36 6.37 -38.35
N GLN A 297 -2.66 5.48 -39.06
CA GLN A 297 -3.27 4.64 -40.12
C GLN A 297 -4.17 3.52 -39.54
N ILE A 298 -3.87 2.99 -38.33
CA ILE A 298 -4.68 1.95 -37.70
C ILE A 298 -5.97 2.51 -37.13
N ILE A 299 -5.96 3.76 -36.67
CA ILE A 299 -7.17 4.46 -36.19
C ILE A 299 -8.07 4.87 -37.37
N ARG A 300 -7.54 4.98 -38.60
CA ARG A 300 -8.27 5.42 -39.80
C ARG A 300 -8.65 4.29 -40.78
N GLY A 301 -8.19 3.07 -40.55
CA GLY A 301 -8.50 1.88 -41.34
C GLY A 301 -9.48 0.96 -40.66
#